data_87b453c7ee6a75bef419e2541d8533fe
#
_entry.id   87b453c7ee6a75bef419e2541d8533fe
#
_cell.length_a   1.000
_cell.length_b   1.000
_cell.length_c   1.000
_cell.angle_alpha   90.00
_cell.angle_beta   90.00
_cell.angle_gamma   90.00
#
_symmetry.space_group_name_H-M   'P 1'
#
loop_
_entity.id
_entity.type
_entity.pdbx_description
1 polymer ?
#
loop_
_entity_poly.entity_id
_entity_poly.type
_entity_poly.pdbx_seq_one_letter_code
_entity_poly.pdbx_strand_id
1 'polypeptide(L)'
;MRQFKDNFGGAGRTWTVDINVATLKRVRGLTGVDLMQVIEGTLIEKFIRDPVLLCDVVYAICKPEADAAKISDEEFGKAMAGDAIEAATQAVLDELISFCPSPRDRANLGRVLQATNRVMDKARDLTEKRIETLTSEGELDRL
;
A
#
# COMPACT_ATOMS: atom_id res chain seq x y z
N MET A 1 11.58 3.10 9.44
CA MET A 1 10.46 4.02 9.73
C MET A 1 10.15 4.86 8.51
N ARG A 2 8.93 4.80 8.04
CA ARG A 2 8.47 5.56 6.87
C ARG A 2 7.17 6.25 7.18
N GLN A 3 6.87 7.31 6.45
CA GLN A 3 5.65 8.08 6.64
C GLN A 3 4.85 8.16 5.35
N PHE A 4 3.54 8.33 5.49
CA PHE A 4 2.67 8.65 4.37
C PHE A 4 1.59 9.62 4.86
N LYS A 5 0.94 10.32 3.93
CA LYS A 5 -0.18 11.21 4.23
C LYS A 5 -1.49 10.60 3.76
N ASP A 6 -2.51 10.71 4.59
CA ASP A 6 -3.88 10.42 4.17
C ASP A 6 -4.49 11.64 3.44
N ASN A 7 -5.78 11.56 3.13
CA ASN A 7 -6.47 12.62 2.39
C ASN A 7 -7.46 13.40 3.25
N PHE A 8 -7.24 13.43 4.57
CA PHE A 8 -8.15 14.12 5.47
C PHE A 8 -8.04 15.64 5.31
N GLY A 9 -9.20 16.29 5.08
CA GLY A 9 -9.29 17.76 5.05
C GLY A 9 -8.48 18.45 3.96
N GLY A 10 -8.02 17.72 2.94
CA GLY A 10 -7.20 18.27 1.85
C GLY A 10 -5.73 18.45 2.19
N ALA A 11 -5.38 18.76 3.44
CA ALA A 11 -3.99 18.86 3.88
C ALA A 11 -3.37 17.51 4.24
N GLY A 12 -4.22 16.57 4.65
CA GLY A 12 -3.80 15.25 5.06
C GLY A 12 -3.23 15.18 6.47
N ARG A 13 -3.32 13.99 7.05
CA ARG A 13 -2.65 13.65 8.31
C ARG A 13 -1.46 12.78 7.98
N THR A 14 -0.36 12.96 8.70
CA THR A 14 0.84 12.15 8.53
C THR A 14 0.79 10.94 9.47
N TRP A 15 0.99 9.76 8.89
CA TRP A 15 1.05 8.50 9.61
C TRP A 15 2.45 7.91 9.52
N THR A 16 2.87 7.21 10.57
CA THR A 16 4.18 6.56 10.61
C THR A 16 4.02 5.04 10.53
N VAL A 17 4.69 4.45 9.57
CA VAL A 17 4.80 3.00 9.43
C VAL A 17 6.10 2.57 10.07
N ASP A 18 5.99 1.89 11.21
CA ASP A 18 7.13 1.35 11.95
C ASP A 18 6.88 -0.14 12.18
N ILE A 19 7.72 -0.99 11.59
CA ILE A 19 7.54 -2.44 11.65
C ILE A 19 8.61 -3.08 12.51
N ASN A 20 8.14 -3.72 13.57
CA ASN A 20 8.95 -4.53 14.50
C ASN A 20 8.11 -5.74 14.91
N VAL A 21 8.66 -6.59 15.78
CA VAL A 21 7.96 -7.81 16.20
C VAL A 21 6.63 -7.49 16.89
N ALA A 22 6.57 -6.43 17.69
CA ALA A 22 5.32 -6.00 18.33
C ALA A 22 4.26 -5.61 17.28
N THR A 23 4.69 -4.92 16.22
CA THR A 23 3.80 -4.57 15.09
C THR A 23 3.28 -5.84 14.41
N LEU A 24 4.15 -6.81 14.14
CA LEU A 24 3.77 -8.08 13.52
C LEU A 24 2.69 -8.80 14.35
N LYS A 25 2.89 -8.83 15.66
CA LYS A 25 1.90 -9.45 16.58
C LYS A 25 0.57 -8.72 16.56
N ARG A 26 0.59 -7.40 16.58
CA ARG A 26 -0.62 -6.58 16.56
C ARG A 26 -1.40 -6.77 15.26
N VAL A 27 -0.74 -6.73 14.13
CA VAL A 27 -1.38 -6.95 12.83
C VAL A 27 -2.00 -8.33 12.77
N ARG A 28 -1.27 -9.36 13.19
CA ARG A 28 -1.79 -10.73 13.22
C ARG A 28 -3.02 -10.85 14.11
N GLY A 29 -2.99 -10.24 15.28
CA GLY A 29 -4.11 -10.29 16.23
C GLY A 29 -5.35 -9.55 15.74
N LEU A 30 -5.18 -8.42 15.06
CA LEU A 30 -6.30 -7.61 14.61
C LEU A 30 -6.85 -8.01 13.25
N THR A 31 -5.99 -8.48 12.34
CA THR A 31 -6.38 -8.76 10.94
C THR A 31 -6.26 -10.23 10.54
N GLY A 32 -5.55 -11.03 11.31
CA GLY A 32 -5.23 -12.40 10.92
C GLY A 32 -4.09 -12.51 9.90
N VAL A 33 -3.53 -11.39 9.47
CA VAL A 33 -2.48 -11.38 8.46
C VAL A 33 -1.11 -11.54 9.10
N ASP A 34 -0.35 -12.51 8.61
CA ASP A 34 1.07 -12.66 8.96
C ASP A 34 1.91 -11.91 7.93
N LEU A 35 2.44 -10.75 8.35
CA LEU A 35 3.24 -9.90 7.45
C LEU A 35 4.50 -10.59 6.94
N MET A 36 5.01 -11.59 7.65
CA MET A 36 6.17 -12.34 7.19
C MET A 36 5.91 -13.21 5.96
N GLN A 37 4.64 -13.40 5.58
CA GLN A 37 4.29 -14.03 4.31
C GLN A 37 4.79 -13.23 3.09
N VAL A 38 5.24 -12.00 3.29
CA VAL A 38 5.88 -11.22 2.22
C VAL A 38 7.08 -11.96 1.62
N ILE A 39 7.78 -12.78 2.40
CA ILE A 39 8.94 -13.55 1.95
C ILE A 39 8.54 -14.51 0.81
N GLU A 40 7.31 -15.00 0.78
CA GLU A 40 6.79 -15.83 -0.28
C GLU A 40 6.42 -15.05 -1.55
N GLY A 41 6.41 -13.73 -1.49
CA GLY A 41 6.14 -12.85 -2.62
C GLY A 41 4.67 -12.59 -2.92
N THR A 42 3.76 -13.41 -2.43
CA THR A 42 2.33 -13.29 -2.73
C THR A 42 1.65 -12.11 -2.04
N LEU A 43 2.16 -11.72 -0.87
CA LEU A 43 1.58 -10.62 -0.10
C LEU A 43 1.74 -9.27 -0.80
N ILE A 44 2.83 -9.07 -1.53
CA ILE A 44 3.06 -7.84 -2.30
C ILE A 44 1.92 -7.62 -3.29
N GLU A 45 1.58 -8.65 -4.04
CA GLU A 45 0.50 -8.59 -5.02
C GLU A 45 -0.86 -8.37 -4.37
N LYS A 46 -1.13 -9.03 -3.26
CA LYS A 46 -2.37 -8.85 -2.52
C LYS A 46 -2.56 -7.42 -2.05
N PHE A 47 -1.53 -6.80 -1.51
CA PHE A 47 -1.61 -5.41 -1.04
C PHE A 47 -1.86 -4.44 -2.19
N ILE A 48 -1.27 -4.68 -3.35
CA ILE A 48 -1.45 -3.82 -4.51
C ILE A 48 -2.86 -3.94 -5.08
N ARG A 49 -3.44 -5.15 -5.06
CA ARG A 49 -4.74 -5.42 -5.67
C ARG A 49 -5.93 -5.25 -4.74
N ASP A 50 -5.73 -5.36 -3.45
CA ASP A 50 -6.80 -5.32 -2.45
C ASP A 50 -6.62 -4.13 -1.50
N PRO A 51 -7.20 -2.98 -1.83
CA PRO A 51 -7.07 -1.79 -0.99
C PRO A 51 -7.75 -1.93 0.37
N VAL A 52 -8.78 -2.77 0.50
CA VAL A 52 -9.44 -3.01 1.78
C VAL A 52 -8.49 -3.77 2.71
N LEU A 53 -7.87 -4.83 2.22
CA LEU A 53 -6.88 -5.58 2.99
C LEU A 53 -5.71 -4.68 3.39
N LEU A 54 -5.20 -3.89 2.45
CA LEU A 54 -4.12 -2.96 2.73
C LEU A 54 -4.51 -1.97 3.83
N CYS A 55 -5.68 -1.35 3.73
CA CYS A 55 -6.14 -0.37 4.73
C CYS A 55 -6.31 -1.00 6.10
N ASP A 56 -6.82 -2.23 6.18
CA ASP A 56 -6.95 -2.94 7.46
C ASP A 56 -5.57 -3.18 8.09
N VAL A 57 -4.60 -3.59 7.30
CA VAL A 57 -3.23 -3.81 7.78
C VAL A 57 -2.59 -2.50 8.21
N VAL A 58 -2.71 -1.45 7.41
CA VAL A 58 -2.12 -0.13 7.73
C VAL A 58 -2.73 0.42 9.00
N TYR A 59 -4.04 0.32 9.17
CA TYR A 59 -4.69 0.76 10.41
C TYR A 59 -4.15 -0.01 11.62
N ALA A 60 -3.97 -1.31 11.51
CA ALA A 60 -3.40 -2.12 12.58
C ALA A 60 -1.95 -1.71 12.90
N ILE A 61 -1.17 -1.37 11.89
CA ILE A 61 0.21 -0.85 12.07
C ILE A 61 0.19 0.49 12.81
N CYS A 62 -0.73 1.38 12.42
CA CYS A 62 -0.83 2.74 12.95
C CYS A 62 -1.76 2.84 14.17
N LYS A 63 -2.26 1.72 14.69
CA LYS A 63 -3.25 1.69 15.78
C LYS A 63 -2.87 2.56 16.98
N PRO A 64 -1.61 2.55 17.48
CA PRO A 64 -1.25 3.41 18.60
C PRO A 64 -1.42 4.91 18.29
N GLU A 65 -1.05 5.34 17.09
CA GLU A 65 -1.27 6.72 16.65
C GLU A 65 -2.75 7.04 16.52
N ALA A 66 -3.53 6.14 15.93
CA ALA A 66 -4.96 6.30 15.75
C ALA A 66 -5.68 6.41 17.09
N ASP A 67 -5.34 5.55 18.03
CA ASP A 67 -5.93 5.56 19.39
C ASP A 67 -5.60 6.86 20.12
N ALA A 68 -4.35 7.33 20.03
CA ALA A 68 -3.95 8.59 20.66
C ALA A 68 -4.67 9.78 20.07
N ALA A 69 -4.97 9.78 18.77
CA ALA A 69 -5.71 10.83 18.08
C ALA A 69 -7.22 10.61 18.07
N LYS A 70 -7.70 9.51 18.65
CA LYS A 70 -9.12 9.12 18.68
C LYS A 70 -9.73 8.98 17.29
N ILE A 71 -8.97 8.38 16.37
CA ILE A 71 -9.40 8.12 15.00
C ILE A 71 -9.85 6.67 14.89
N SER A 72 -11.11 6.45 14.52
CA SER A 72 -11.66 5.11 14.34
C SER A 72 -11.21 4.50 13.02
N ASP A 73 -11.38 3.17 12.91
CA ASP A 73 -11.16 2.44 11.67
C ASP A 73 -11.96 3.01 10.50
N GLU A 74 -13.21 3.37 10.76
CA GLU A 74 -14.08 3.97 9.74
C GLU A 74 -13.55 5.33 9.28
N GLU A 75 -13.17 6.20 10.22
CA GLU A 75 -12.60 7.51 9.90
C GLU A 75 -11.29 7.38 9.13
N PHE A 76 -10.44 6.45 9.55
CA PHE A 76 -9.19 6.14 8.87
C PHE A 76 -9.46 5.71 7.43
N GLY A 77 -10.39 4.78 7.23
CA GLY A 77 -10.74 4.28 5.92
C GLY A 77 -11.28 5.34 4.98
N LYS A 78 -12.09 6.27 5.50
CA LYS A 78 -12.62 7.38 4.70
C LYS A 78 -11.54 8.32 4.19
N ALA A 79 -10.45 8.45 4.94
CA ALA A 79 -9.33 9.31 4.55
C ALA A 79 -8.33 8.61 3.61
N MET A 80 -8.48 7.31 3.42
CA MET A 80 -7.62 6.51 2.52
C MET A 80 -8.19 6.54 1.10
N ALA A 81 -7.96 7.65 0.42
CA ALA A 81 -8.46 7.88 -0.93
C ALA A 81 -7.37 8.56 -1.78
N GLY A 82 -7.52 8.47 -3.10
CA GLY A 82 -6.57 9.07 -4.03
C GLY A 82 -5.16 8.51 -3.84
N ASP A 83 -4.19 9.39 -3.78
CA ASP A 83 -2.77 9.02 -3.67
C ASP A 83 -2.42 8.38 -2.33
N ALA A 84 -3.27 8.49 -1.32
CA ALA A 84 -2.99 7.95 0.02
C ALA A 84 -2.83 6.44 0.01
N ILE A 85 -3.65 5.72 -0.74
CA ILE A 85 -3.58 4.26 -0.82
C ILE A 85 -2.24 3.81 -1.41
N GLU A 86 -1.82 4.43 -2.51
CA GLU A 86 -0.54 4.10 -3.15
C GLU A 86 0.64 4.45 -2.24
N ALA A 87 0.60 5.62 -1.61
CA ALA A 87 1.64 6.04 -0.69
C ALA A 87 1.76 5.11 0.53
N ALA A 88 0.62 4.70 1.10
CA ALA A 88 0.60 3.75 2.21
C ALA A 88 1.13 2.37 1.79
N THR A 89 0.74 1.89 0.61
CA THR A 89 1.20 0.62 0.06
C THR A 89 2.72 0.61 -0.06
N GLN A 90 3.28 1.66 -0.64
CA GLN A 90 4.71 1.77 -0.83
C GLN A 90 5.46 1.85 0.51
N ALA A 91 4.95 2.63 1.46
CA ALA A 91 5.54 2.76 2.79
C ALA A 91 5.57 1.43 3.54
N VAL A 92 4.47 0.68 3.50
CA VAL A 92 4.36 -0.63 4.16
C VAL A 92 5.32 -1.63 3.53
N LEU A 93 5.34 -1.72 2.20
CA LEU A 93 6.19 -2.69 1.51
C LEU A 93 7.67 -2.39 1.72
N ASP A 94 8.08 -1.13 1.62
CA ASP A 94 9.47 -0.74 1.84
C ASP A 94 9.92 -1.03 3.27
N GLU A 95 9.09 -0.68 4.26
CA GLU A 95 9.41 -0.94 5.66
C GLU A 95 9.45 -2.44 5.98
N LEU A 96 8.51 -3.19 5.42
CA LEU A 96 8.43 -4.63 5.63
C LEU A 96 9.65 -5.35 5.04
N ILE A 97 10.07 -4.96 3.85
CA ILE A 97 11.28 -5.48 3.22
C ILE A 97 12.51 -5.15 4.06
N SER A 98 12.61 -3.91 4.54
CA SER A 98 13.71 -3.47 5.40
C SER A 98 13.77 -4.25 6.72
N PHE A 99 12.63 -4.69 7.22
CA PHE A 99 12.53 -5.47 8.45
C PHE A 99 12.98 -6.93 8.26
N CYS A 100 12.90 -7.49 7.06
CA CYS A 100 13.24 -8.90 6.83
C CYS A 100 14.63 -9.22 7.37
N PRO A 101 14.77 -10.25 8.23
CA PRO A 101 16.02 -10.50 8.95
C PRO A 101 17.16 -11.03 8.05
N SER A 102 16.82 -11.64 6.92
CA SER A 102 17.83 -12.19 6.00
C SER A 102 18.21 -11.16 4.93
N PRO A 103 19.52 -10.84 4.79
CA PRO A 103 19.98 -9.97 3.69
C PRO A 103 19.62 -10.50 2.30
N ARG A 104 19.63 -11.83 2.13
CA ARG A 104 19.25 -12.46 0.86
C ARG A 104 17.78 -12.23 0.56
N ASP A 105 16.91 -12.40 1.56
CA ASP A 105 15.48 -12.17 1.40
C ASP A 105 15.19 -10.70 1.11
N ARG A 106 15.87 -9.77 1.80
CA ARG A 106 15.72 -8.34 1.51
C ARG A 106 16.06 -8.01 0.06
N ALA A 107 17.17 -8.54 -0.44
CA ALA A 107 17.58 -8.31 -1.82
C ALA A 107 16.57 -8.91 -2.82
N ASN A 108 16.12 -10.14 -2.56
CA ASN A 108 15.16 -10.82 -3.42
C ASN A 108 13.81 -10.11 -3.45
N LEU A 109 13.30 -9.70 -2.30
CA LEU A 109 12.03 -8.97 -2.19
C LEU A 109 12.11 -7.60 -2.84
N GLY A 110 13.24 -6.92 -2.71
CA GLY A 110 13.47 -5.65 -3.40
C GLY A 110 13.35 -5.80 -4.92
N ARG A 111 13.92 -6.89 -5.47
CA ARG A 111 13.80 -7.19 -6.90
C ARG A 111 12.37 -7.53 -7.30
N VAL A 112 11.66 -8.31 -6.47
CA VAL A 112 10.25 -8.64 -6.73
C VAL A 112 9.41 -7.37 -6.76
N LEU A 113 9.59 -6.48 -5.80
CA LEU A 113 8.85 -5.22 -5.74
C LEU A 113 9.13 -4.35 -6.97
N GLN A 114 10.39 -4.21 -7.36
CA GLN A 114 10.77 -3.47 -8.57
C GLN A 114 10.14 -4.06 -9.83
N ALA A 115 10.16 -5.39 -9.95
CA ALA A 115 9.57 -6.08 -11.09
C ALA A 115 8.06 -5.89 -11.14
N THR A 116 7.38 -5.97 -9.99
CA THR A 116 5.94 -5.76 -9.90
C THR A 116 5.58 -4.33 -10.29
N ASN A 117 6.31 -3.34 -9.80
CA ASN A 117 6.08 -1.94 -10.14
C ASN A 117 6.26 -1.68 -11.64
N ARG A 118 7.29 -2.29 -12.25
CA ARG A 118 7.53 -2.17 -13.70
C ARG A 118 6.38 -2.77 -14.52
N VAL A 119 5.88 -3.93 -14.12
CA VAL A 119 4.74 -4.56 -14.80
C VAL A 119 3.50 -3.67 -14.71
N MET A 120 3.24 -3.09 -13.56
CA MET A 120 2.10 -2.20 -13.37
C MET A 120 2.23 -0.91 -14.17
N ASP A 121 3.42 -0.31 -14.19
CA ASP A 121 3.67 0.89 -14.99
C ASP A 121 3.48 0.62 -16.49
N LYS A 122 3.96 -0.54 -16.95
CA LYS A 122 3.79 -0.96 -18.34
C LYS A 122 2.31 -1.16 -18.69
N ALA A 123 1.54 -1.75 -17.79
CA ALA A 123 0.10 -1.90 -17.98
C ALA A 123 -0.62 -0.56 -18.05
N ARG A 124 -0.22 0.41 -17.22
CA ARG A 124 -0.75 1.79 -17.25
C ARG A 124 -0.40 2.48 -18.56
N ASP A 125 0.83 2.33 -19.05
CA ASP A 125 1.25 2.90 -20.33
C ASP A 125 0.43 2.35 -21.49
N LEU A 126 0.16 1.05 -21.50
CA LEU A 126 -0.67 0.42 -22.52
C LEU A 126 -2.11 0.93 -22.48
N THR A 127 -2.64 1.14 -21.28
CA THR A 127 -3.98 1.70 -21.08
C THR A 127 -4.04 3.13 -21.61
N GLU A 128 -3.05 3.95 -21.29
CA GLU A 128 -2.96 5.34 -21.78
C GLU A 128 -2.92 5.40 -23.29
N LYS A 129 -2.10 4.55 -23.91
CA LYS A 129 -2.02 4.46 -25.39
C LYS A 129 -3.36 4.08 -26.00
N ARG A 130 -4.08 3.16 -25.38
CA ARG A 130 -5.40 2.75 -25.85
C ARG A 130 -6.40 3.89 -25.75
N ILE A 131 -6.36 4.66 -24.67
CA ILE A 131 -7.22 5.84 -24.51
C ILE A 131 -6.90 6.88 -25.58
N GLU A 132 -5.63 7.16 -25.84
CA GLU A 132 -5.21 8.08 -26.90
C GLU A 132 -5.72 7.65 -28.28
N THR A 133 -5.60 6.35 -28.59
CA THR A 133 -6.09 5.81 -29.85
C THR A 133 -7.60 6.00 -29.99
N LEU A 134 -8.37 5.68 -28.97
CA LEU A 134 -9.82 5.86 -28.96
C LEU A 134 -10.21 7.32 -29.12
N THR A 135 -9.50 8.22 -28.46
CA THR A 135 -9.73 9.67 -28.56
C THR A 135 -9.38 10.19 -29.95
N SER A 136 -8.27 9.76 -30.52
CA SER A 136 -7.82 10.16 -31.87
C SER A 136 -8.77 9.71 -32.96
N GLU A 137 -9.39 8.54 -32.79
CA GLU A 137 -10.37 8.02 -33.74
C GLU A 137 -11.76 8.65 -33.56
N GLY A 138 -11.93 9.50 -32.55
CA GLY A 138 -13.18 10.20 -32.28
C GLY A 138 -14.29 9.31 -31.77
N GLU A 139 -13.97 8.11 -31.30
CA GLU A 139 -14.95 7.17 -30.78
C GLU A 139 -15.68 7.68 -29.55
N LEU A 140 -14.96 8.38 -28.66
CA LEU A 140 -15.54 8.97 -27.45
C LEU A 140 -16.42 10.18 -27.76
N ASP A 141 -16.12 10.91 -28.82
CA ASP A 141 -16.88 12.10 -29.24
C ASP A 141 -18.24 11.76 -29.85
N ARG A 142 -18.43 10.52 -30.21
CA ARG A 142 -19.69 10.04 -30.81
C ARG A 142 -20.73 9.64 -29.79
N LEU A 143 -20.31 9.55 -28.54
CA LEU A 143 -21.20 9.22 -27.45
C LEU A 143 -21.89 10.48 -26.92
#